data_0bd874399e479ee8be5084408b322054
#
_entry.id   0bd874399e479ee8be5084408b322054
#
_cell.length_a   1.000
_cell.length_b   1.000
_cell.length_c   1.000
_cell.angle_alpha   90.00
_cell.angle_beta   90.00
_cell.angle_gamma   90.00
#
_symmetry.space_group_name_H-M   'P 1'
#
loop_
_entity.id
_entity.type
_entity.pdbx_description
1 polymer ?
#
loop_
_entity_poly.entity_id
_entity_poly.type
_entity_poly.pdbx_seq_one_letter_code
_entity_poly.pdbx_strand_id
1 'polypeptide(L)'
;MALSNRDRVGRAFEALAAGLGPYVDRRMRATGRTDWATSQDPALLLRAMVDAWDRAFASELGKSERNVVFELRDWRNRWAHNDAFSVDDAYRALDSIERLLVAADAREATEVGAAKSELMRLKFEAQARKATPTADALLTQPAAGLKPWRDVIQPHDDVARGRFALAEFAADLHQVWLGAGAAEYADPVEFFRRTFLTGGLRQLLTQAVERLTGQGGSPVVDLQTSFGGGKTHSMIALYHLCSGKPLAALPQEVQDLVGGVSPSGLPPVRRAVLVGHRIPPGQPAVKDDGTVVRTLWGELAWQLGGPSAFALVADADRTSTNPGDALRLVLDQAGPCLILIDEWVAYARELYRDDTLPAGTFDTHFTFAQMLTEAARGAKRALLVVSLPASEAPDGPAV
;
A
#
# COMPACT_ATOMS: atom_id res chain seq x y z
N MET A 1 6.80 34.76 10.25
CA MET A 1 7.93 33.90 10.60
C MET A 1 7.53 32.45 10.34
N ALA A 2 8.40 31.66 9.73
CA ALA A 2 8.14 30.23 9.57
C ALA A 2 8.16 29.55 10.95
N LEU A 3 7.14 28.72 11.23
CA LEU A 3 7.05 27.95 12.47
C LEU A 3 8.23 26.97 12.57
N SER A 4 8.88 26.91 13.73
CA SER A 4 9.87 25.87 13.99
C SER A 4 9.20 24.48 14.09
N ASN A 5 9.96 23.40 13.89
CA ASN A 5 9.44 22.04 14.07
C ASN A 5 8.90 21.81 15.48
N ARG A 6 9.58 22.40 16.50
CA ARG A 6 9.17 22.34 17.89
C ARG A 6 7.83 23.07 18.13
N ASP A 7 7.62 24.23 17.49
CA ASP A 7 6.35 24.97 17.62
C ASP A 7 5.19 24.22 16.94
N ARG A 8 5.46 23.52 15.82
CA ARG A 8 4.49 22.66 15.15
C ARG A 8 4.05 21.51 16.06
N VAL A 9 5.01 20.84 16.71
CA VAL A 9 4.75 19.78 17.68
C VAL A 9 3.98 20.29 18.88
N GLY A 10 4.33 21.50 19.39
CA GLY A 10 3.60 22.13 20.48
C GLY A 10 2.13 22.38 20.16
N ARG A 11 1.83 22.97 18.99
CA ARG A 11 0.45 23.16 18.53
C ARG A 11 -0.31 21.84 18.35
N ALA A 12 0.37 20.82 17.85
CA ALA A 12 -0.25 19.51 17.73
C ALA A 12 -0.59 18.90 19.11
N PHE A 13 0.22 19.13 20.16
CA PHE A 13 -0.12 18.74 21.52
C PHE A 13 -1.27 19.57 22.11
N GLU A 14 -1.41 20.84 21.75
CA GLU A 14 -2.57 21.64 22.11
C GLU A 14 -3.85 21.06 21.45
N ALA A 15 -3.80 20.73 20.16
CA ALA A 15 -4.89 20.07 19.46
C ALA A 15 -5.20 18.69 20.05
N LEU A 16 -4.16 17.91 20.42
CA LEU A 16 -4.34 16.64 21.12
C LEU A 16 -5.11 16.82 22.42
N ALA A 17 -4.74 17.80 23.23
CA ALA A 17 -5.40 18.05 24.51
C ALA A 17 -6.86 18.46 24.32
N ALA A 18 -7.13 19.31 23.33
CA ALA A 18 -8.47 19.77 23.02
C ALA A 18 -9.39 18.62 22.55
N GLY A 19 -8.90 17.74 21.64
CA GLY A 19 -9.67 16.64 21.10
C GLY A 19 -9.76 15.43 22.03
N LEU A 20 -8.66 15.10 22.70
CA LEU A 20 -8.60 13.92 23.57
C LEU A 20 -9.25 14.16 24.94
N GLY A 21 -9.22 15.40 25.45
CA GLY A 21 -9.76 15.75 26.77
C GLY A 21 -11.21 15.29 26.98
N PRO A 22 -12.16 15.65 26.11
CA PRO A 22 -13.54 15.21 26.20
C PRO A 22 -13.72 13.68 26.14
N TYR A 23 -12.92 13.00 25.33
CA TYR A 23 -12.94 11.55 25.21
C TYR A 23 -12.47 10.88 26.50
N VAL A 24 -11.30 11.28 27.02
CA VAL A 24 -10.75 10.76 28.28
C VAL A 24 -11.69 11.04 29.46
N ASP A 25 -12.27 12.27 29.53
CA ASP A 25 -13.21 12.64 30.59
C ASP A 25 -14.45 11.73 30.59
N ARG A 26 -15.06 11.50 29.44
CA ARG A 26 -16.20 10.61 29.28
C ARG A 26 -15.85 9.16 29.71
N ARG A 27 -14.69 8.67 29.31
CA ARG A 27 -14.25 7.29 29.62
C ARG A 27 -13.92 7.12 31.10
N MET A 28 -13.21 8.07 31.69
CA MET A 28 -12.85 8.04 33.11
C MET A 28 -14.08 8.09 34.01
N ARG A 29 -15.06 8.96 33.70
CA ARG A 29 -16.33 9.01 34.44
C ARG A 29 -17.14 7.72 34.32
N ALA A 30 -17.12 7.06 33.18
CA ALA A 30 -17.80 5.78 32.97
C ALA A 30 -17.25 4.66 33.88
N THR A 31 -16.03 4.78 34.42
CA THR A 31 -15.45 3.83 35.39
C THR A 31 -15.91 4.06 36.83
N GLY A 32 -16.77 5.03 37.08
CA GLY A 32 -17.26 5.39 38.42
C GLY A 32 -16.25 6.17 39.27
N ARG A 33 -15.14 6.64 38.71
CA ARG A 33 -14.16 7.48 39.46
C ARG A 33 -14.71 8.87 39.65
N THR A 34 -14.93 9.23 40.91
CA THR A 34 -15.39 10.57 41.33
C THR A 34 -14.23 11.55 41.55
N ASP A 35 -13.01 11.04 41.66
CA ASP A 35 -11.78 11.79 41.90
C ASP A 35 -11.09 12.28 40.61
N TRP A 36 -11.68 11.98 39.44
CA TRP A 36 -11.14 12.45 38.15
C TRP A 36 -11.46 13.93 37.93
N ALA A 37 -10.42 14.74 37.78
CA ALA A 37 -10.52 16.13 37.38
C ALA A 37 -10.24 16.27 35.88
N THR A 38 -11.12 16.91 35.13
CA THR A 38 -10.93 17.22 33.71
C THR A 38 -9.65 18.01 33.51
N SER A 39 -8.81 17.62 32.57
CA SER A 39 -7.55 18.28 32.26
C SER A 39 -7.44 18.62 30.79
N GLN A 40 -6.73 19.74 30.52
CA GLN A 40 -6.27 20.11 29.16
C GLN A 40 -4.74 19.96 29.02
N ASP A 41 -4.06 19.37 29.99
CA ASP A 41 -2.63 19.08 29.89
C ASP A 41 -2.45 17.70 29.18
N PRO A 42 -1.81 17.68 28.01
CA PRO A 42 -1.54 16.43 27.28
C PRO A 42 -0.83 15.37 28.14
N ALA A 43 0.07 15.79 29.03
CA ALA A 43 0.78 14.85 29.91
C ALA A 43 -0.14 14.15 30.90
N LEU A 44 -1.06 14.88 31.49
CA LEU A 44 -2.05 14.32 32.43
C LEU A 44 -3.03 13.42 31.72
N LEU A 45 -3.50 13.79 30.52
CA LEU A 45 -4.41 12.99 29.71
C LEU A 45 -3.75 11.66 29.30
N LEU A 46 -2.54 11.70 28.74
CA LEU A 46 -1.80 10.50 28.32
C LEU A 46 -1.45 9.60 29.52
N ARG A 47 -1.11 10.20 30.67
CA ARG A 47 -0.89 9.44 31.91
C ARG A 47 -2.15 8.74 32.38
N ALA A 48 -3.28 9.44 32.41
CA ALA A 48 -4.55 8.85 32.80
C ALA A 48 -4.96 7.69 31.90
N MET A 49 -4.68 7.79 30.60
CA MET A 49 -4.93 6.69 29.65
C MET A 49 -4.07 5.47 29.95
N VAL A 50 -2.79 5.66 30.30
CA VAL A 50 -1.91 4.54 30.69
C VAL A 50 -2.38 3.89 32.00
N ASP A 51 -2.65 4.73 33.04
CA ASP A 51 -2.97 4.25 34.39
C ASP A 51 -4.34 3.54 34.46
N ALA A 52 -5.28 3.90 33.56
CA ALA A 52 -6.63 3.34 33.53
C ALA A 52 -6.92 2.50 32.28
N TRP A 53 -5.89 2.11 31.51
CA TRP A 53 -6.05 1.48 30.19
C TRP A 53 -7.07 0.33 30.21
N ASP A 54 -6.81 -0.71 31.02
CA ASP A 54 -7.59 -1.93 31.01
C ASP A 54 -9.04 -1.74 31.51
N ARG A 55 -9.29 -0.68 32.28
CA ARG A 55 -10.62 -0.40 32.86
C ARG A 55 -11.45 0.56 32.02
N ALA A 56 -10.80 1.51 31.33
CA ALA A 56 -11.49 2.61 30.68
C ALA A 56 -11.38 2.60 29.15
N PHE A 57 -10.28 2.10 28.59
CA PHE A 57 -9.95 2.32 27.18
C PHE A 57 -9.85 1.03 26.36
N ALA A 58 -9.44 -0.09 26.95
CA ALA A 58 -9.19 -1.34 26.23
C ALA A 58 -10.40 -1.93 25.50
N SER A 59 -11.61 -1.49 25.83
CA SER A 59 -12.85 -1.92 25.15
C SER A 59 -13.10 -1.19 23.83
N GLU A 60 -12.48 -0.03 23.61
CA GLU A 60 -12.68 0.78 22.40
C GLU A 60 -11.37 0.98 21.61
N LEU A 61 -10.24 0.98 22.32
CA LEU A 61 -8.90 1.19 21.74
C LEU A 61 -8.11 -0.11 21.80
N GLY A 62 -7.42 -0.43 20.72
CA GLY A 62 -6.61 -1.64 20.60
C GLY A 62 -5.19 -1.51 21.17
N LYS A 63 -4.39 -2.58 21.04
CA LYS A 63 -2.97 -2.57 21.46
C LYS A 63 -2.13 -1.56 20.69
N SER A 64 -2.48 -1.27 19.43
CA SER A 64 -1.78 -0.27 18.61
C SER A 64 -1.93 1.13 19.20
N GLU A 65 -3.14 1.50 19.63
CA GLU A 65 -3.40 2.81 20.23
C GLU A 65 -2.72 2.93 21.60
N ARG A 66 -2.62 1.83 22.35
CA ARG A 66 -1.84 1.80 23.60
C ARG A 66 -0.37 2.15 23.35
N ASN A 67 0.23 1.57 22.32
CA ASN A 67 1.62 1.86 21.96
C ASN A 67 1.80 3.32 21.53
N VAL A 68 0.84 3.87 20.77
CA VAL A 68 0.82 5.28 20.40
C VAL A 68 0.76 6.20 21.62
N VAL A 69 -0.02 5.85 22.65
CA VAL A 69 -0.06 6.62 23.91
C VAL A 69 1.30 6.64 24.62
N PHE A 70 2.03 5.52 24.65
CA PHE A 70 3.38 5.48 25.21
C PHE A 70 4.36 6.33 24.39
N GLU A 71 4.33 6.20 23.08
CA GLU A 71 5.17 7.00 22.18
C GLU A 71 4.90 8.51 22.33
N LEU A 72 3.65 8.90 22.44
CA LEU A 72 3.26 10.31 22.65
C LEU A 72 3.74 10.87 23.99
N ARG A 73 3.84 10.05 25.05
CA ARG A 73 4.44 10.46 26.30
C ARG A 73 5.92 10.82 26.15
N ASP A 74 6.65 10.03 25.36
CA ASP A 74 8.06 10.30 25.11
C ASP A 74 8.24 11.56 24.24
N TRP A 75 7.44 11.75 23.20
CA TRP A 75 7.44 12.98 22.40
C TRP A 75 7.08 14.20 23.23
N ARG A 76 6.09 14.08 24.11
CA ARG A 76 5.68 15.17 25.02
C ARG A 76 6.80 15.53 25.98
N ASN A 77 7.49 14.55 26.54
CA ASN A 77 8.60 14.79 27.45
C ASN A 77 9.76 15.51 26.73
N ARG A 78 10.16 15.05 25.56
CA ARG A 78 11.16 15.74 24.73
C ARG A 78 10.77 17.20 24.45
N TRP A 79 9.50 17.43 24.08
CA TRP A 79 9.01 18.77 23.85
C TRP A 79 9.08 19.64 25.13
N ALA A 80 8.70 19.12 26.28
CA ALA A 80 8.73 19.81 27.57
C ALA A 80 10.15 20.13 28.04
N HIS A 81 11.12 19.28 27.73
CA HIS A 81 12.54 19.50 28.05
C HIS A 81 13.26 20.39 27.03
N ASN A 82 12.53 20.99 26.11
CA ASN A 82 13.06 21.92 25.12
C ASN A 82 14.04 21.29 24.11
N ASP A 83 13.90 19.99 23.87
CA ASP A 83 14.74 19.26 22.91
C ASP A 83 14.50 19.77 21.49
N ALA A 84 15.52 19.66 20.65
CA ALA A 84 15.40 19.97 19.23
C ALA A 84 14.62 18.88 18.50
N PHE A 85 13.75 19.26 17.58
CA PHE A 85 12.99 18.36 16.71
C PHE A 85 13.52 18.43 15.28
N SER A 86 14.01 17.31 14.75
CA SER A 86 14.22 17.18 13.32
C SER A 86 12.88 17.22 12.56
N VAL A 87 12.92 17.34 11.25
CA VAL A 87 11.69 17.26 10.42
C VAL A 87 11.03 15.89 10.57
N ASP A 88 11.84 14.83 10.67
CA ASP A 88 11.35 13.46 10.82
C ASP A 88 10.76 13.22 12.21
N ASP A 89 11.37 13.75 13.27
CA ASP A 89 10.79 13.72 14.62
C ASP A 89 9.43 14.42 14.67
N ALA A 90 9.35 15.64 14.10
CA ALA A 90 8.10 16.39 14.05
C ALA A 90 7.02 15.63 13.25
N TYR A 91 7.38 15.06 12.12
CA TYR A 91 6.46 14.23 11.34
C TYR A 91 5.91 13.05 12.15
N ARG A 92 6.79 12.29 12.82
CA ARG A 92 6.39 11.14 13.66
C ARG A 92 5.49 11.57 14.81
N ALA A 93 5.81 12.66 15.48
CA ALA A 93 4.98 13.18 16.56
C ALA A 93 3.58 13.59 16.06
N LEU A 94 3.49 14.29 14.93
CA LEU A 94 2.21 14.68 14.33
C LEU A 94 1.41 13.45 13.87
N ASP A 95 2.06 12.44 13.28
CA ASP A 95 1.42 11.21 12.84
C ASP A 95 0.81 10.44 14.01
N SER A 96 1.57 10.28 15.10
CA SER A 96 1.09 9.60 16.31
C SER A 96 -0.06 10.37 16.99
N ILE A 97 -0.02 11.71 16.99
CA ILE A 97 -1.11 12.55 17.48
C ILE A 97 -2.37 12.39 16.63
N GLU A 98 -2.25 12.49 15.31
CA GLU A 98 -3.37 12.32 14.39
C GLU A 98 -4.03 10.96 14.55
N ARG A 99 -3.25 9.89 14.60
CA ARG A 99 -3.76 8.51 14.78
C ARG A 99 -4.55 8.36 16.09
N LEU A 100 -4.06 8.91 17.20
CA LEU A 100 -4.79 8.84 18.45
C LEU A 100 -6.07 9.68 18.44
N LEU A 101 -6.06 10.85 17.80
CA LEU A 101 -7.25 11.69 17.65
C LEU A 101 -8.29 11.03 16.74
N VAL A 102 -7.87 10.38 15.65
CA VAL A 102 -8.78 9.59 14.79
C VAL A 102 -9.42 8.44 15.59
N ALA A 103 -8.64 7.72 16.37
CA ALA A 103 -9.15 6.63 17.20
C ALA A 103 -10.12 7.11 18.30
N ALA A 104 -9.98 8.36 18.75
CA ALA A 104 -10.88 9.01 19.72
C ALA A 104 -12.09 9.70 19.04
N ASP A 105 -12.22 9.63 17.72
CA ASP A 105 -13.23 10.34 16.92
C ASP A 105 -13.24 11.86 17.18
N ALA A 106 -12.05 12.46 17.29
CA ALA A 106 -11.88 13.86 17.57
C ALA A 106 -11.70 14.69 16.27
N ARG A 107 -12.46 15.78 16.13
CA ARG A 107 -12.42 16.67 14.95
C ARG A 107 -11.04 17.31 14.70
N GLU A 108 -10.26 17.48 15.76
CA GLU A 108 -8.92 18.06 15.74
C GLU A 108 -7.92 17.21 14.94
N ALA A 109 -8.24 15.95 14.66
CA ALA A 109 -7.46 15.07 13.77
C ALA A 109 -7.23 15.70 12.38
N THR A 110 -8.23 16.38 11.83
CA THR A 110 -8.14 17.03 10.52
C THR A 110 -7.10 18.17 10.51
N GLU A 111 -7.04 18.96 11.57
CA GLU A 111 -6.07 20.04 11.71
C GLU A 111 -4.64 19.51 11.80
N VAL A 112 -4.43 18.46 12.60
CA VAL A 112 -3.11 17.83 12.75
C VAL A 112 -2.68 17.15 11.44
N GLY A 113 -3.58 16.50 10.73
CA GLY A 113 -3.33 15.92 9.41
C GLY A 113 -2.91 16.96 8.37
N ALA A 114 -3.55 18.14 8.38
CA ALA A 114 -3.17 19.26 7.53
C ALA A 114 -1.76 19.79 7.87
N ALA A 115 -1.45 19.94 9.16
CA ALA A 115 -0.11 20.36 9.62
C ALA A 115 0.99 19.35 9.25
N LYS A 116 0.70 18.04 9.34
CA LYS A 116 1.58 16.95 8.89
C LYS A 116 1.86 17.05 7.39
N SER A 117 0.82 17.24 6.59
CA SER A 117 0.93 17.37 5.13
C SER A 117 1.74 18.60 4.72
N GLU A 118 1.55 19.72 5.40
CA GLU A 118 2.34 20.94 5.17
C GLU A 118 3.82 20.73 5.52
N LEU A 119 4.12 20.06 6.63
CA LEU A 119 5.49 19.75 7.03
C LEU A 119 6.20 18.91 5.96
N MET A 120 5.53 17.91 5.38
CA MET A 120 6.07 17.12 4.29
C MET A 120 6.30 17.93 3.04
N ARG A 121 5.38 18.80 2.66
CA ARG A 121 5.56 19.72 1.53
C ARG A 121 6.81 20.59 1.72
N LEU A 122 6.99 21.18 2.89
CA LEU A 122 8.18 21.98 3.21
C LEU A 122 9.48 21.18 3.18
N LYS A 123 9.44 19.93 3.63
CA LYS A 123 10.60 19.00 3.54
C LYS A 123 11.01 18.77 2.10
N PHE A 124 10.05 18.46 1.23
CA PHE A 124 10.32 18.25 -0.20
C PHE A 124 10.79 19.52 -0.90
N GLU A 125 10.19 20.68 -0.59
CA GLU A 125 10.65 21.97 -1.12
C GLU A 125 12.08 22.29 -0.67
N ALA A 126 12.42 22.02 0.59
CA ALA A 126 13.78 22.21 1.10
C ALA A 126 14.78 21.24 0.48
N GLN A 127 14.39 20.00 0.22
CA GLN A 127 15.21 19.02 -0.49
C GLN A 127 15.40 19.42 -1.95
N ALA A 128 14.34 19.87 -2.62
CA ALA A 128 14.42 20.39 -3.99
C ALA A 128 15.36 21.62 -4.10
N ARG A 129 15.28 22.55 -3.13
CA ARG A 129 16.21 23.71 -3.08
C ARG A 129 17.66 23.31 -2.80
N LYS A 130 17.90 22.28 -1.99
CA LYS A 130 19.24 21.74 -1.74
C LYS A 130 19.79 20.97 -2.94
N ALA A 131 18.91 20.35 -3.73
CA ALA A 131 19.25 19.67 -4.96
C ALA A 131 19.44 20.62 -6.14
N THR A 132 18.99 21.89 -6.02
CA THR A 132 19.22 22.93 -7.03
C THR A 132 20.53 23.64 -6.67
N PRO A 133 21.63 23.46 -7.43
CA PRO A 133 22.82 24.26 -7.23
C PRO A 133 22.46 25.74 -7.37
N THR A 134 22.94 26.58 -6.45
CA THR A 134 22.80 28.05 -6.57
C THR A 134 23.34 28.49 -7.92
N ALA A 135 22.65 29.38 -8.61
CA ALA A 135 22.98 29.88 -9.94
C ALA A 135 24.42 30.39 -10.05
N ASP A 136 25.06 30.78 -8.95
CA ASP A 136 26.47 31.21 -8.89
C ASP A 136 27.50 30.04 -8.97
N ALA A 137 27.07 28.79 -8.63
CA ALA A 137 27.96 27.62 -8.78
C ALA A 137 28.00 27.10 -10.24
N LEU A 138 27.07 27.55 -11.09
CA LEU A 138 26.97 27.16 -12.51
C LEU A 138 27.76 28.10 -13.45
N LEU A 139 28.41 29.13 -12.92
CA LEU A 139 29.30 30.03 -13.71
C LEU A 139 30.73 29.53 -13.84
N THR A 140 31.08 28.39 -13.26
CA THR A 140 32.28 27.65 -13.67
C THR A 140 31.98 26.98 -15.00
N GLN A 141 32.73 27.38 -16.03
CA GLN A 141 32.58 27.00 -17.44
C GLN A 141 32.17 25.52 -17.60
N PRO A 142 31.11 25.22 -18.37
CA PRO A 142 30.77 23.85 -18.70
C PRO A 142 31.98 23.22 -19.42
N ALA A 143 32.33 22.01 -19.00
CA ALA A 143 33.31 21.21 -19.76
C ALA A 143 32.82 21.18 -21.21
N ALA A 144 33.69 21.60 -22.14
CA ALA A 144 33.36 21.81 -23.54
C ALA A 144 32.65 20.58 -24.10
N GLY A 145 31.37 20.72 -24.49
CA GLY A 145 30.58 19.68 -25.14
C GLY A 145 29.35 19.16 -24.37
N LEU A 146 29.15 19.50 -23.08
CA LEU A 146 27.95 19.10 -22.35
C LEU A 146 26.86 20.17 -22.51
N LYS A 147 25.67 19.76 -23.02
CA LYS A 147 24.51 20.62 -23.05
C LYS A 147 23.88 20.72 -21.64
N PRO A 148 23.27 21.87 -21.28
CA PRO A 148 22.47 21.97 -20.05
C PRO A 148 21.45 20.82 -19.98
N TRP A 149 21.24 20.22 -18.80
CA TRP A 149 20.35 19.07 -18.65
C TRP A 149 18.93 19.33 -19.19
N ARG A 150 18.42 20.56 -19.04
CA ARG A 150 17.09 20.99 -19.54
C ARG A 150 16.99 21.02 -21.07
N ASP A 151 18.12 21.05 -21.77
CA ASP A 151 18.17 20.98 -23.23
C ASP A 151 18.24 19.52 -23.74
N VAL A 152 18.53 18.59 -22.83
CA VAL A 152 18.67 17.15 -23.11
C VAL A 152 17.47 16.37 -22.59
N ILE A 153 16.92 16.77 -21.42
CA ILE A 153 15.77 16.13 -20.78
C ILE A 153 14.64 17.14 -20.68
N GLN A 154 13.57 16.90 -21.39
CA GLN A 154 12.34 17.67 -21.27
C GLN A 154 11.37 16.97 -20.30
N PRO A 155 10.80 17.68 -19.31
CA PRO A 155 9.74 17.11 -18.49
C PRO A 155 8.53 16.78 -19.37
N HIS A 156 7.71 15.84 -18.94
CA HIS A 156 6.45 15.52 -19.60
C HIS A 156 5.61 16.81 -19.79
N ASP A 157 4.88 16.92 -20.87
CA ASP A 157 4.12 18.13 -21.25
C ASP A 157 3.15 18.63 -20.17
N ASP A 158 2.50 17.74 -19.46
CA ASP A 158 1.63 18.04 -18.32
C ASP A 158 2.40 18.60 -17.11
N VAL A 159 3.58 18.05 -16.80
CA VAL A 159 4.48 18.55 -15.76
C VAL A 159 5.03 19.92 -16.17
N ALA A 160 5.46 20.08 -17.43
CA ALA A 160 5.94 21.34 -17.97
C ALA A 160 4.88 22.45 -17.94
N ARG A 161 3.60 22.09 -18.08
CA ARG A 161 2.46 23.01 -18.06
C ARG A 161 1.80 23.15 -16.69
N GLY A 162 2.33 22.50 -15.64
CA GLY A 162 1.78 22.54 -14.28
C GLY A 162 0.39 21.91 -14.14
N ARG A 163 0.02 20.99 -15.03
CA ARG A 163 -1.31 20.34 -15.06
C ARG A 163 -1.36 18.99 -14.35
N PHE A 164 -0.34 18.65 -13.57
CA PHE A 164 -0.34 17.41 -12.79
C PHE A 164 -1.33 17.51 -11.63
N ALA A 165 -2.24 16.56 -11.52
CA ALA A 165 -3.13 16.42 -10.38
C ALA A 165 -2.45 15.60 -9.28
N LEU A 166 -2.69 15.93 -8.01
CA LEU A 166 -2.19 15.15 -6.86
C LEU A 166 -2.64 13.67 -6.90
N ALA A 167 -3.73 13.38 -7.61
CA ALA A 167 -4.22 12.03 -7.87
C ALA A 167 -3.26 11.16 -8.73
N GLU A 168 -2.34 11.78 -9.47
CA GLU A 168 -1.35 11.08 -10.30
C GLU A 168 -0.32 10.29 -9.48
N PHE A 169 -0.23 10.55 -8.18
CA PHE A 169 0.73 9.86 -7.30
C PHE A 169 0.16 8.64 -6.58
N ALA A 170 -1.12 8.34 -6.75
CA ALA A 170 -1.76 7.18 -6.15
C ALA A 170 -2.01 6.09 -7.19
N ALA A 171 -1.02 5.24 -7.41
CA ALA A 171 -1.20 4.02 -8.19
C ALA A 171 -2.24 3.13 -7.49
N ASP A 172 -3.42 2.93 -8.10
CA ASP A 172 -4.48 2.06 -7.59
C ASP A 172 -4.74 0.93 -8.60
N LEU A 173 -4.22 -0.27 -8.26
CA LEU A 173 -4.35 -1.45 -9.12
C LEU A 173 -5.81 -1.85 -9.34
N HIS A 174 -6.69 -1.65 -8.35
CA HIS A 174 -8.10 -1.98 -8.46
C HIS A 174 -8.81 -1.05 -9.47
N GLN A 175 -8.52 0.25 -9.42
CA GLN A 175 -9.07 1.20 -10.40
C GLN A 175 -8.58 0.91 -11.82
N VAL A 176 -7.31 0.53 -11.98
CA VAL A 176 -6.77 0.11 -13.28
C VAL A 176 -7.48 -1.14 -13.81
N TRP A 177 -7.72 -2.12 -12.94
CA TRP A 177 -8.44 -3.35 -13.29
C TRP A 177 -9.88 -3.07 -13.71
N LEU A 178 -10.58 -2.14 -13.04
CA LEU A 178 -11.94 -1.70 -13.40
C LEU A 178 -11.98 -0.83 -14.67
N GLY A 179 -10.82 -0.41 -15.19
CA GLY A 179 -10.77 0.55 -16.32
C GLY A 179 -11.18 1.98 -15.93
N ALA A 180 -11.24 2.29 -14.61
CA ALA A 180 -11.66 3.57 -14.07
C ALA A 180 -10.50 4.43 -13.56
N GLY A 181 -9.26 3.97 -13.70
CA GLY A 181 -8.06 4.69 -13.32
C GLY A 181 -7.82 5.95 -14.17
N ALA A 182 -6.98 6.86 -13.68
CA ALA A 182 -6.52 8.01 -14.46
C ALA A 182 -5.85 7.53 -15.76
N ALA A 183 -5.96 8.31 -16.82
CA ALA A 183 -5.56 7.90 -18.18
C ALA A 183 -4.11 7.39 -18.26
N GLU A 184 -3.20 8.00 -17.50
CA GLU A 184 -1.79 7.61 -17.40
C GLU A 184 -1.57 6.24 -16.73
N TYR A 185 -2.53 5.78 -15.92
CA TYR A 185 -2.50 4.44 -15.30
C TYR A 185 -3.40 3.44 -16.02
N ALA A 186 -4.44 3.88 -16.72
CA ALA A 186 -5.41 3.01 -17.37
C ALA A 186 -4.96 2.53 -18.77
N ASP A 187 -4.21 3.34 -19.53
CA ASP A 187 -3.73 2.95 -20.86
C ASP A 187 -2.31 2.37 -20.78
N PRO A 188 -2.08 1.14 -21.30
CA PRO A 188 -0.77 0.49 -21.27
C PRO A 188 0.34 1.29 -21.95
N VAL A 189 0.04 1.99 -23.05
CA VAL A 189 1.03 2.75 -23.81
C VAL A 189 1.45 3.99 -23.03
N GLU A 190 0.47 4.77 -22.52
CA GLU A 190 0.74 5.95 -21.70
C GLU A 190 1.45 5.59 -20.39
N PHE A 191 1.04 4.50 -19.75
CA PHE A 191 1.70 4.01 -18.55
C PHE A 191 3.19 3.73 -18.77
N PHE A 192 3.54 2.95 -19.79
CA PHE A 192 4.95 2.63 -20.07
C PHE A 192 5.74 3.81 -20.62
N ARG A 193 5.11 4.77 -21.32
CA ARG A 193 5.79 6.03 -21.73
C ARG A 193 6.23 6.89 -20.55
N ARG A 194 5.49 6.82 -19.44
CA ARG A 194 5.75 7.59 -18.20
C ARG A 194 6.55 6.80 -17.18
N THR A 195 6.68 5.50 -17.35
CA THR A 195 7.37 4.62 -16.41
C THR A 195 8.84 4.48 -16.78
N PHE A 196 9.72 4.93 -15.89
CA PHE A 196 11.14 4.61 -16.01
C PHE A 196 11.36 3.15 -15.60
N LEU A 197 11.89 2.34 -16.52
CA LEU A 197 12.21 0.94 -16.24
C LEU A 197 13.50 0.83 -15.42
N THR A 198 13.35 0.88 -14.08
CA THR A 198 14.47 0.62 -13.16
C THR A 198 15.02 -0.79 -13.35
N GLY A 199 16.25 -1.05 -12.89
CA GLY A 199 16.86 -2.39 -12.96
C GLY A 199 15.97 -3.47 -12.33
N GLY A 200 15.35 -3.20 -11.17
CA GLY A 200 14.42 -4.13 -10.50
C GLY A 200 13.15 -4.36 -11.32
N LEU A 201 12.56 -3.31 -11.89
CA LEU A 201 11.37 -3.46 -12.73
C LEU A 201 11.67 -4.23 -14.02
N ARG A 202 12.82 -3.97 -14.68
CA ARG A 202 13.28 -4.75 -15.84
C ARG A 202 13.41 -6.23 -15.51
N GLN A 203 14.06 -6.56 -14.41
CA GLN A 203 14.22 -7.94 -13.97
C GLN A 203 12.87 -8.61 -13.72
N LEU A 204 11.94 -7.92 -13.04
CA LEU A 204 10.59 -8.42 -12.78
C LEU A 204 9.82 -8.70 -14.08
N LEU A 205 9.83 -7.75 -15.03
CA LEU A 205 9.15 -7.91 -16.32
C LEU A 205 9.79 -9.03 -17.15
N THR A 206 11.13 -9.15 -17.15
CA THR A 206 11.85 -10.22 -17.84
C THR A 206 11.47 -11.59 -17.30
N GLN A 207 11.49 -11.79 -15.98
CA GLN A 207 11.07 -13.04 -15.32
C GLN A 207 9.60 -13.36 -15.61
N ALA A 208 8.73 -12.35 -15.69
CA ALA A 208 7.33 -12.55 -16.04
C ALA A 208 7.17 -13.06 -17.49
N VAL A 209 7.92 -12.49 -18.44
CA VAL A 209 7.93 -12.98 -19.83
C VAL A 209 8.42 -14.41 -19.90
N GLU A 210 9.55 -14.73 -19.26
CA GLU A 210 10.11 -16.09 -19.20
C GLU A 210 9.09 -17.10 -18.66
N ARG A 211 8.42 -16.74 -17.55
CA ARG A 211 7.43 -17.60 -16.89
C ARG A 211 6.21 -17.84 -17.76
N LEU A 212 5.61 -16.77 -18.29
CA LEU A 212 4.37 -16.84 -19.06
C LEU A 212 4.55 -17.45 -20.44
N THR A 213 5.77 -17.42 -20.99
CA THR A 213 6.11 -18.10 -22.25
C THR A 213 6.60 -19.55 -22.03
N GLY A 214 6.86 -19.94 -20.79
CA GLY A 214 7.34 -21.28 -20.43
C GLY A 214 8.84 -21.49 -20.65
N GLN A 215 9.62 -20.40 -20.72
CA GLN A 215 11.07 -20.46 -20.92
C GLN A 215 11.85 -20.46 -19.58
N GLY A 216 11.17 -20.40 -18.46
CA GLY A 216 11.77 -20.33 -17.12
C GLY A 216 11.02 -19.38 -16.21
N GLY A 217 11.76 -18.59 -15.44
CA GLY A 217 11.23 -17.60 -14.53
C GLY A 217 10.61 -18.16 -13.24
N SER A 218 10.58 -17.34 -12.19
CA SER A 218 9.97 -17.73 -10.90
C SER A 218 8.45 -17.84 -11.02
N PRO A 219 7.82 -18.90 -10.50
CA PRO A 219 6.36 -19.03 -10.46
C PRO A 219 5.71 -18.09 -9.45
N VAL A 220 6.45 -17.68 -8.42
CA VAL A 220 5.97 -16.83 -7.33
C VAL A 220 6.98 -15.71 -7.12
N VAL A 221 6.50 -14.48 -7.10
CA VAL A 221 7.29 -13.28 -6.80
C VAL A 221 6.66 -12.56 -5.64
N ASP A 222 7.47 -12.24 -4.69
CA ASP A 222 7.14 -11.52 -3.48
C ASP A 222 7.74 -10.11 -3.56
N LEU A 223 6.88 -9.10 -3.57
CA LEU A 223 7.27 -7.69 -3.61
C LEU A 223 7.30 -7.12 -2.19
N GLN A 224 8.47 -7.14 -1.57
CA GLN A 224 8.72 -6.59 -0.25
C GLN A 224 9.53 -5.29 -0.36
N THR A 225 8.90 -4.17 -0.11
CA THR A 225 9.57 -2.88 0.01
C THR A 225 8.91 -2.07 1.12
N SER A 226 9.62 -1.07 1.64
CA SER A 226 9.02 -0.07 2.51
C SER A 226 7.84 0.63 1.82
N PHE A 227 7.00 1.31 2.60
CA PHE A 227 5.88 2.08 2.05
C PHE A 227 6.37 3.08 0.99
N GLY A 228 5.68 3.17 -0.14
CA GLY A 228 6.09 4.01 -1.27
C GLY A 228 7.16 3.41 -2.20
N GLY A 229 7.60 2.17 -1.97
CA GLY A 229 8.64 1.49 -2.79
C GLY A 229 8.19 0.98 -4.16
N GLY A 230 7.05 1.44 -4.69
CA GLY A 230 6.60 1.13 -6.06
C GLY A 230 5.99 -0.26 -6.27
N LYS A 231 5.57 -0.99 -5.21
CA LYS A 231 4.96 -2.32 -5.33
C LYS A 231 3.75 -2.33 -6.26
N THR A 232 2.75 -1.49 -5.96
CA THR A 232 1.53 -1.38 -6.78
C THR A 232 1.84 -0.92 -8.20
N HIS A 233 2.78 0.01 -8.38
CA HIS A 233 3.24 0.43 -9.71
C HIS A 233 3.86 -0.73 -10.51
N SER A 234 4.66 -1.57 -9.87
CA SER A 234 5.24 -2.77 -10.49
C SER A 234 4.17 -3.81 -10.88
N MET A 235 3.13 -3.95 -10.06
CA MET A 235 1.98 -4.81 -10.40
C MET A 235 1.17 -4.26 -11.58
N ILE A 236 0.98 -2.93 -11.65
CA ILE A 236 0.33 -2.28 -12.81
C ILE A 236 1.17 -2.50 -14.08
N ALA A 237 2.51 -2.42 -13.99
CA ALA A 237 3.38 -2.73 -15.11
C ALA A 237 3.19 -4.16 -15.63
N LEU A 238 3.11 -5.15 -14.74
CA LEU A 238 2.82 -6.54 -15.10
C LEU A 238 1.41 -6.70 -15.69
N TYR A 239 0.42 -6.03 -15.11
CA TYR A 239 -0.96 -6.04 -15.61
C TYR A 239 -1.04 -5.52 -17.03
N HIS A 240 -0.34 -4.42 -17.34
CA HIS A 240 -0.29 -3.81 -18.66
C HIS A 240 0.56 -4.60 -19.66
N LEU A 241 1.66 -5.20 -19.22
CA LEU A 241 2.46 -6.10 -20.06
C LEU A 241 1.60 -7.26 -20.59
N CYS A 242 0.67 -7.75 -19.77
CA CYS A 242 -0.26 -8.84 -20.10
C CYS A 242 -1.62 -8.34 -20.64
N SER A 243 -1.72 -7.09 -21.11
CA SER A 243 -2.99 -6.50 -21.58
C SER A 243 -3.48 -7.03 -22.92
N GLY A 244 -2.64 -7.74 -23.65
CA GLY A 244 -2.93 -8.15 -25.04
C GLY A 244 -2.74 -7.03 -26.07
N LYS A 245 -2.27 -5.85 -25.68
CA LYS A 245 -1.86 -4.81 -26.63
C LYS A 245 -0.75 -5.34 -27.53
N PRO A 246 -0.78 -5.02 -28.84
CA PRO A 246 0.31 -5.37 -29.75
C PRO A 246 1.64 -4.82 -29.23
N LEU A 247 2.67 -5.64 -29.20
CA LEU A 247 4.00 -5.25 -28.69
C LEU A 247 4.52 -4.00 -29.41
N ALA A 248 4.29 -3.88 -30.70
CA ALA A 248 4.68 -2.72 -31.52
C ALA A 248 4.03 -1.38 -31.06
N ALA A 249 2.96 -1.42 -30.28
CA ALA A 249 2.31 -0.22 -29.75
C ALA A 249 2.96 0.29 -28.45
N LEU A 250 3.76 -0.55 -27.77
CA LEU A 250 4.44 -0.20 -26.55
C LEU A 250 5.76 0.54 -26.83
N PRO A 251 6.32 1.31 -25.88
CA PRO A 251 7.62 1.94 -26.04
C PRO A 251 8.73 0.95 -26.39
N GLN A 252 9.72 1.40 -27.18
CA GLN A 252 10.81 0.58 -27.70
C GLN A 252 11.53 -0.22 -26.61
N GLU A 253 11.74 0.39 -25.46
CA GLU A 253 12.40 -0.24 -24.33
C GLU A 253 11.64 -1.50 -23.81
N VAL A 254 10.31 -1.49 -23.84
CA VAL A 254 9.48 -2.66 -23.49
C VAL A 254 9.50 -3.69 -24.63
N GLN A 255 9.49 -3.23 -25.88
CA GLN A 255 9.61 -4.10 -27.05
C GLN A 255 10.92 -4.88 -27.01
N ASP A 256 12.05 -4.20 -26.74
CA ASP A 256 13.37 -4.81 -26.66
C ASP A 256 13.48 -5.82 -25.51
N LEU A 257 12.86 -5.48 -24.35
CA LEU A 257 12.81 -6.39 -23.20
C LEU A 257 12.05 -7.67 -23.53
N VAL A 258 10.87 -7.55 -24.08
CA VAL A 258 10.03 -8.72 -24.42
C VAL A 258 10.66 -9.51 -25.57
N GLY A 259 11.11 -8.81 -26.63
CA GLY A 259 11.74 -9.43 -27.80
C GLY A 259 13.05 -10.16 -27.50
N GLY A 260 13.81 -9.67 -26.51
CA GLY A 260 15.01 -10.32 -26.01
C GLY A 260 14.77 -11.68 -25.35
N VAL A 261 13.60 -11.88 -24.75
CA VAL A 261 13.19 -13.15 -24.13
C VAL A 261 12.34 -13.98 -25.09
N SER A 262 11.33 -13.38 -25.68
CA SER A 262 10.37 -14.05 -26.57
C SER A 262 10.19 -13.25 -27.87
N PRO A 263 10.89 -13.62 -28.94
CA PRO A 263 10.78 -12.95 -30.24
C PRO A 263 9.35 -12.96 -30.82
N SER A 264 8.53 -13.94 -30.45
CA SER A 264 7.12 -14.02 -30.84
C SER A 264 6.18 -13.20 -29.96
N GLY A 265 6.70 -12.48 -28.96
CA GLY A 265 5.92 -11.75 -27.98
C GLY A 265 5.30 -12.63 -26.91
N LEU A 266 4.37 -12.05 -26.12
CA LEU A 266 3.61 -12.77 -25.11
C LEU A 266 2.37 -13.43 -25.74
N PRO A 267 2.05 -14.67 -25.34
CA PRO A 267 0.75 -15.26 -25.69
C PRO A 267 -0.38 -14.50 -24.98
N PRO A 268 -1.65 -14.70 -25.36
CA PRO A 268 -2.79 -14.21 -24.58
C PRO A 268 -2.70 -14.72 -23.13
N VAL A 269 -2.64 -13.80 -22.17
CA VAL A 269 -2.49 -14.09 -20.74
C VAL A 269 -3.79 -13.73 -20.02
N ARG A 270 -4.38 -14.68 -19.30
CA ARG A 270 -5.50 -14.40 -18.37
C ARG A 270 -4.96 -13.72 -17.12
N ARG A 271 -5.74 -12.76 -16.59
CA ARG A 271 -5.30 -11.94 -15.46
C ARG A 271 -6.32 -12.01 -14.34
N ALA A 272 -5.85 -12.20 -13.12
CA ALA A 272 -6.65 -12.03 -11.91
C ALA A 272 -6.01 -10.96 -11.01
N VAL A 273 -6.84 -10.07 -10.48
CA VAL A 273 -6.43 -8.97 -9.61
C VAL A 273 -7.24 -9.04 -8.33
N LEU A 274 -6.57 -9.24 -7.20
CA LEU A 274 -7.14 -9.28 -5.87
C LEU A 274 -6.48 -8.17 -5.04
N VAL A 275 -7.28 -7.20 -4.58
CA VAL A 275 -6.79 -6.10 -3.74
C VAL A 275 -7.47 -6.21 -2.38
N GLY A 276 -6.71 -6.59 -1.35
CA GLY A 276 -7.21 -7.05 -0.07
C GLY A 276 -8.19 -6.09 0.63
N HIS A 277 -7.88 -4.80 0.67
CA HIS A 277 -8.77 -3.80 1.29
C HIS A 277 -10.02 -3.46 0.45
N ARG A 278 -10.14 -3.99 -0.78
CA ARG A 278 -11.29 -3.78 -1.68
C ARG A 278 -12.25 -4.96 -1.71
N ILE A 279 -11.88 -6.08 -1.10
CA ILE A 279 -12.70 -7.29 -1.05
C ILE A 279 -13.16 -7.49 0.40
N PRO A 280 -14.39 -7.11 0.75
CA PRO A 280 -14.89 -7.26 2.11
C PRO A 280 -15.17 -8.76 2.41
N PRO A 281 -14.53 -9.37 3.42
CA PRO A 281 -14.72 -10.79 3.71
C PRO A 281 -16.11 -11.14 4.24
N GLY A 282 -16.85 -10.14 4.74
CA GLY A 282 -18.22 -10.29 5.24
C GLY A 282 -19.32 -10.20 4.15
N GLN A 283 -18.95 -9.83 2.91
CA GLN A 283 -19.93 -9.60 1.85
C GLN A 283 -19.61 -10.43 0.60
N PRO A 284 -20.36 -11.52 0.35
CA PRO A 284 -20.23 -12.27 -0.88
C PRO A 284 -20.49 -11.41 -2.13
N ALA A 285 -19.66 -11.57 -3.16
CA ALA A 285 -19.84 -10.89 -4.44
C ALA A 285 -20.87 -11.65 -5.30
N VAL A 286 -21.84 -10.94 -5.87
CA VAL A 286 -22.79 -11.50 -6.82
C VAL A 286 -22.32 -11.11 -8.23
N LYS A 287 -22.10 -12.09 -9.08
CA LYS A 287 -21.67 -11.91 -10.48
C LYS A 287 -22.89 -11.69 -11.39
N ASP A 288 -22.63 -11.23 -12.61
CA ASP A 288 -23.68 -10.86 -13.58
C ASP A 288 -24.66 -12.01 -13.92
N ASP A 289 -24.17 -13.26 -13.84
CA ASP A 289 -24.98 -14.47 -14.04
C ASP A 289 -25.70 -14.97 -12.77
N GLY A 290 -25.59 -14.23 -11.66
CA GLY A 290 -26.16 -14.60 -10.38
C GLY A 290 -25.29 -15.53 -9.51
N THR A 291 -24.08 -15.91 -9.97
CA THR A 291 -23.14 -16.69 -9.17
C THR A 291 -22.69 -15.92 -7.94
N VAL A 292 -22.80 -16.55 -6.77
CA VAL A 292 -22.38 -15.98 -5.49
C VAL A 292 -20.98 -16.47 -5.15
N VAL A 293 -20.03 -15.57 -5.07
CA VAL A 293 -18.62 -15.82 -4.74
C VAL A 293 -18.34 -15.28 -3.33
N ARG A 294 -17.80 -16.11 -2.45
CA ARG A 294 -17.59 -15.81 -1.03
C ARG A 294 -16.14 -15.63 -0.65
N THR A 295 -15.26 -16.32 -1.36
CA THR A 295 -13.86 -16.51 -0.94
C THR A 295 -12.88 -15.93 -1.97
N LEU A 296 -11.61 -15.72 -1.55
CA LEU A 296 -10.57 -15.29 -2.49
C LEU A 296 -10.28 -16.34 -3.56
N TRP A 297 -10.38 -17.64 -3.27
CA TRP A 297 -10.20 -18.68 -4.29
C TRP A 297 -11.36 -18.76 -5.27
N GLY A 298 -12.57 -18.48 -4.81
CA GLY A 298 -13.74 -18.33 -5.69
C GLY A 298 -13.57 -17.14 -6.64
N GLU A 299 -13.16 -15.98 -6.09
CA GLU A 299 -12.91 -14.77 -6.88
C GLU A 299 -11.78 -14.97 -7.89
N LEU A 300 -10.67 -15.60 -7.46
CA LEU A 300 -9.56 -15.95 -8.33
C LEU A 300 -10.00 -16.82 -9.52
N ALA A 301 -10.73 -17.90 -9.23
CA ALA A 301 -11.23 -18.81 -10.25
C ALA A 301 -12.18 -18.10 -11.22
N TRP A 302 -13.08 -17.25 -10.69
CA TRP A 302 -14.00 -16.46 -11.49
C TRP A 302 -13.28 -15.53 -12.45
N GLN A 303 -12.29 -14.76 -11.97
CA GLN A 303 -11.55 -13.83 -12.82
C GLN A 303 -10.71 -14.55 -13.89
N LEU A 304 -10.20 -15.73 -13.60
CA LEU A 304 -9.37 -16.48 -14.55
C LEU A 304 -10.18 -17.24 -15.61
N GLY A 305 -11.40 -17.66 -15.33
CA GLY A 305 -12.12 -18.49 -16.30
C GLY A 305 -13.64 -18.48 -16.17
N GLY A 306 -14.21 -17.49 -15.48
CA GLY A 306 -15.66 -17.33 -15.33
C GLY A 306 -16.33 -18.51 -14.64
N PRO A 307 -17.60 -18.79 -14.99
CA PRO A 307 -18.39 -19.87 -14.38
C PRO A 307 -17.71 -21.23 -14.45
N SER A 308 -17.01 -21.54 -15.54
CA SER A 308 -16.41 -22.88 -15.75
C SER A 308 -15.22 -23.13 -14.82
N ALA A 309 -14.40 -22.12 -14.56
CA ALA A 309 -13.29 -22.24 -13.61
C ALA A 309 -13.77 -22.15 -12.17
N PHE A 310 -14.80 -21.32 -11.91
CA PHE A 310 -15.45 -21.24 -10.60
C PHE A 310 -16.05 -22.58 -10.18
N ALA A 311 -16.67 -23.31 -11.11
CA ALA A 311 -17.27 -24.61 -10.85
C ALA A 311 -16.30 -25.62 -10.21
N LEU A 312 -14.98 -25.51 -10.49
CA LEU A 312 -13.96 -26.37 -9.90
C LEU A 312 -13.76 -26.15 -8.40
N VAL A 313 -14.08 -24.95 -7.91
CA VAL A 313 -13.90 -24.57 -6.50
C VAL A 313 -15.23 -24.21 -5.80
N ALA A 314 -16.35 -24.37 -6.47
CA ALA A 314 -17.65 -23.91 -6.01
C ALA A 314 -18.08 -24.50 -4.65
N ASP A 315 -17.82 -25.78 -4.40
CA ASP A 315 -18.12 -26.41 -3.12
C ASP A 315 -17.24 -25.88 -1.99
N ALA A 316 -15.93 -25.70 -2.26
CA ALA A 316 -15.00 -25.11 -1.32
C ALA A 316 -15.33 -23.63 -1.04
N ASP A 317 -15.77 -22.88 -2.05
CA ASP A 317 -16.24 -21.51 -1.89
C ASP A 317 -17.51 -21.44 -1.02
N ARG A 318 -18.48 -22.33 -1.27
CA ARG A 318 -19.74 -22.38 -0.55
C ARG A 318 -19.56 -22.73 0.93
N THR A 319 -18.62 -23.60 1.25
CA THR A 319 -18.30 -24.05 2.61
C THR A 319 -17.18 -23.30 3.27
N SER A 320 -16.56 -22.34 2.57
CA SER A 320 -15.40 -21.56 3.01
C SER A 320 -14.23 -22.44 3.47
N THR A 321 -14.07 -23.57 2.79
CA THR A 321 -13.00 -24.53 3.05
C THR A 321 -11.93 -24.45 1.96
N ASN A 322 -10.77 -25.03 2.24
CA ASN A 322 -9.66 -25.03 1.32
C ASN A 322 -9.99 -25.81 0.03
N PRO A 323 -9.77 -25.23 -1.16
CA PRO A 323 -10.11 -25.85 -2.45
C PRO A 323 -9.17 -27.01 -2.88
N GLY A 324 -8.09 -27.26 -2.14
CA GLY A 324 -7.19 -28.38 -2.46
C GLY A 324 -6.59 -28.32 -3.86
N ASP A 325 -6.42 -29.48 -4.49
CA ASP A 325 -5.87 -29.60 -5.85
C ASP A 325 -6.69 -28.89 -6.94
N ALA A 326 -7.92 -28.50 -6.65
CA ALA A 326 -8.75 -27.74 -7.60
C ALA A 326 -8.11 -26.41 -8.02
N LEU A 327 -7.34 -25.77 -7.15
CA LEU A 327 -6.57 -24.56 -7.53
C LEU A 327 -5.61 -24.82 -8.68
N ARG A 328 -4.90 -25.93 -8.65
CA ARG A 328 -3.98 -26.28 -9.73
C ARG A 328 -4.76 -26.51 -11.03
N LEU A 329 -5.90 -27.17 -10.98
CA LEU A 329 -6.75 -27.37 -12.17
C LEU A 329 -7.24 -26.02 -12.73
N VAL A 330 -7.63 -25.07 -11.88
CA VAL A 330 -7.98 -23.71 -12.30
C VAL A 330 -6.81 -23.05 -13.02
N LEU A 331 -5.59 -23.10 -12.48
CA LEU A 331 -4.41 -22.47 -13.08
C LEU A 331 -3.98 -23.17 -14.40
N ASP A 332 -4.05 -24.48 -14.46
CA ASP A 332 -3.73 -25.25 -15.67
C ASP A 332 -4.73 -24.95 -16.79
N GLN A 333 -6.02 -24.83 -16.47
CA GLN A 333 -7.06 -24.46 -17.42
C GLN A 333 -6.96 -22.98 -17.88
N ALA A 334 -6.51 -22.11 -16.99
CA ALA A 334 -6.37 -20.68 -17.25
C ALA A 334 -5.09 -20.33 -18.01
N GLY A 335 -4.03 -21.15 -17.88
CA GLY A 335 -2.69 -20.79 -18.31
C GLY A 335 -2.52 -20.50 -19.81
N PRO A 336 -1.68 -19.51 -20.19
CA PRO A 336 -0.86 -18.71 -19.27
C PRO A 336 -1.69 -17.70 -18.48
N CYS A 337 -1.36 -17.52 -17.20
CA CYS A 337 -2.10 -16.62 -16.34
C CYS A 337 -1.20 -15.85 -15.38
N LEU A 338 -1.61 -14.61 -15.10
CA LEU A 338 -1.01 -13.69 -14.15
C LEU A 338 -1.97 -13.46 -12.99
N ILE A 339 -1.50 -13.67 -11.77
CA ILE A 339 -2.26 -13.46 -10.54
C ILE A 339 -1.56 -12.37 -9.75
N LEU A 340 -2.25 -11.27 -9.50
CA LEU A 340 -1.76 -10.13 -8.71
C LEU A 340 -2.58 -10.04 -7.43
N ILE A 341 -1.89 -10.16 -6.28
CA ILE A 341 -2.52 -9.98 -4.97
C ILE A 341 -1.85 -8.81 -4.27
N ASP A 342 -2.55 -7.68 -4.20
CA ASP A 342 -2.09 -6.49 -3.50
C ASP A 342 -2.78 -6.38 -2.14
N GLU A 343 -2.07 -5.86 -1.13
CA GLU A 343 -2.62 -5.60 0.21
C GLU A 343 -3.24 -6.86 0.90
N TRP A 344 -2.69 -8.05 0.64
CA TRP A 344 -3.27 -9.30 1.21
C TRP A 344 -3.27 -9.34 2.72
N VAL A 345 -2.25 -8.74 3.36
CA VAL A 345 -2.18 -8.64 4.83
C VAL A 345 -3.33 -7.82 5.40
N ALA A 346 -3.80 -6.77 4.68
CA ALA A 346 -4.97 -6.00 5.10
C ALA A 346 -6.22 -6.87 5.15
N TYR A 347 -6.45 -7.69 4.12
CA TYR A 347 -7.56 -8.67 4.11
C TYR A 347 -7.44 -9.70 5.25
N ALA A 348 -6.25 -10.27 5.45
CA ALA A 348 -6.04 -11.28 6.49
C ALA A 348 -6.29 -10.75 7.91
N ARG A 349 -6.03 -9.45 8.15
CA ARG A 349 -6.32 -8.81 9.45
C ARG A 349 -7.82 -8.73 9.76
N GLU A 350 -8.67 -8.58 8.76
CA GLU A 350 -10.13 -8.58 8.97
C GLU A 350 -10.60 -9.98 9.37
N LEU A 351 -10.06 -11.03 8.77
CA LEU A 351 -10.37 -12.43 9.12
C LEU A 351 -9.93 -12.82 10.52
N TYR A 352 -8.86 -12.22 11.05
CA TYR A 352 -8.35 -12.54 12.38
C TYR A 352 -9.33 -12.12 13.52
N ARG A 353 -10.28 -11.25 13.22
CA ARG A 353 -11.19 -10.68 14.20
C ARG A 353 -12.52 -11.45 14.33
N ASP A 354 -12.89 -12.23 13.33
CA ASP A 354 -14.19 -12.88 13.26
C ASP A 354 -14.11 -14.19 12.44
N ASP A 355 -14.32 -15.31 13.12
CA ASP A 355 -14.28 -16.66 12.51
C ASP A 355 -15.60 -17.03 11.82
N THR A 356 -16.62 -16.17 11.86
CA THR A 356 -17.98 -16.42 11.30
C THR A 356 -18.17 -15.83 9.90
N LEU A 357 -17.14 -15.19 9.35
CA LEU A 357 -17.23 -14.54 8.05
C LEU A 357 -17.44 -15.52 6.90
N PRO A 358 -18.28 -15.18 5.91
CA PRO A 358 -18.56 -16.05 4.76
C PRO A 358 -17.30 -16.34 3.91
N ALA A 359 -16.27 -15.54 4.01
CA ALA A 359 -15.00 -15.78 3.34
C ALA A 359 -14.14 -16.87 3.99
N GLY A 360 -14.47 -17.32 5.18
CA GLY A 360 -13.70 -18.28 5.98
C GLY A 360 -12.86 -17.63 7.08
N THR A 361 -11.98 -18.41 7.70
CA THR A 361 -11.17 -18.00 8.84
C THR A 361 -9.77 -17.57 8.41
N PHE A 362 -9.04 -16.92 9.31
CA PHE A 362 -7.62 -16.60 9.10
C PHE A 362 -6.79 -17.85 8.77
N ASP A 363 -6.99 -18.96 9.49
CA ASP A 363 -6.25 -20.21 9.27
C ASP A 363 -6.55 -20.83 7.92
N THR A 364 -7.82 -20.76 7.45
CA THR A 364 -8.20 -21.23 6.12
C THR A 364 -7.47 -20.43 5.03
N HIS A 365 -7.36 -19.11 5.21
CA HIS A 365 -6.65 -18.24 4.25
C HIS A 365 -5.13 -18.40 4.31
N PHE A 366 -4.57 -18.69 5.47
CA PHE A 366 -3.16 -19.02 5.58
C PHE A 366 -2.82 -20.30 4.83
N THR A 367 -3.66 -21.32 4.98
CA THR A 367 -3.55 -22.58 4.22
C THR A 367 -3.75 -22.34 2.72
N PHE A 368 -4.73 -21.49 2.33
CA PHE A 368 -4.92 -21.10 0.94
C PHE A 368 -3.68 -20.42 0.34
N ALA A 369 -3.00 -19.54 1.09
CA ALA A 369 -1.77 -18.90 0.63
C ALA A 369 -0.68 -19.92 0.30
N GLN A 370 -0.47 -20.93 1.16
CA GLN A 370 0.46 -22.01 0.90
C GLN A 370 0.07 -22.78 -0.37
N MET A 371 -1.18 -23.18 -0.47
CA MET A 371 -1.65 -23.98 -1.61
C MET A 371 -1.63 -23.21 -2.92
N LEU A 372 -1.91 -21.91 -2.91
CA LEU A 372 -1.81 -21.08 -4.11
C LEU A 372 -0.36 -21.00 -4.61
N THR A 373 0.61 -20.88 -3.70
CA THR A 373 2.02 -20.88 -4.08
C THR A 373 2.46 -22.25 -4.65
N GLU A 374 2.00 -23.35 -4.07
CA GLU A 374 2.26 -24.72 -4.57
C GLU A 374 1.58 -24.94 -5.93
N ALA A 375 0.33 -24.51 -6.10
CA ALA A 375 -0.40 -24.58 -7.36
C ALA A 375 0.30 -23.77 -8.47
N ALA A 376 0.74 -22.54 -8.16
CA ALA A 376 1.48 -21.70 -9.10
C ALA A 376 2.84 -22.34 -9.51
N ARG A 377 3.52 -23.01 -8.56
CA ARG A 377 4.74 -23.77 -8.82
C ARG A 377 4.49 -24.95 -9.75
N GLY A 378 3.40 -25.68 -9.53
CA GLY A 378 3.03 -26.85 -10.33
C GLY A 378 2.53 -26.52 -11.73
N ALA A 379 1.86 -25.40 -11.93
CA ALA A 379 1.36 -24.93 -13.22
C ALA A 379 2.50 -24.37 -14.08
N LYS A 380 2.62 -24.81 -15.34
CA LYS A 380 3.79 -24.48 -16.18
C LYS A 380 3.91 -22.99 -16.54
N ARG A 381 2.80 -22.28 -16.68
CA ARG A 381 2.75 -20.89 -17.16
C ARG A 381 1.84 -20.02 -16.30
N ALA A 382 1.89 -20.21 -14.98
CA ALA A 382 1.21 -19.35 -14.02
C ALA A 382 2.26 -18.51 -13.28
N LEU A 383 2.00 -17.21 -13.15
CA LEU A 383 2.80 -16.28 -12.37
C LEU A 383 1.94 -15.68 -11.27
N LEU A 384 2.34 -15.91 -10.02
CA LEU A 384 1.75 -15.30 -8.84
C LEU A 384 2.67 -14.18 -8.36
N VAL A 385 2.13 -12.98 -8.20
CA VAL A 385 2.85 -11.83 -7.63
C VAL A 385 2.05 -11.29 -6.44
N VAL A 386 2.70 -11.21 -5.30
CA VAL A 386 2.10 -10.78 -4.04
C VAL A 386 2.84 -9.57 -3.50
N SER A 387 2.12 -8.53 -3.06
CA SER A 387 2.72 -7.45 -2.28
C SER A 387 2.61 -7.74 -0.79
N LEU A 388 3.74 -7.66 -0.10
CA LEU A 388 3.80 -7.74 1.35
C LEU A 388 4.42 -6.46 1.91
N PRO A 389 3.90 -5.94 3.04
CA PRO A 389 4.60 -4.88 3.74
C PRO A 389 5.95 -5.41 4.24
N ALA A 390 7.02 -4.62 4.09
CA ALA A 390 8.27 -4.94 4.74
C ALA A 390 8.02 -4.96 6.26
N SER A 391 8.30 -6.10 6.92
CA SER A 391 8.39 -6.13 8.36
C SER A 391 9.67 -5.39 8.73
N GLU A 392 9.56 -4.22 9.37
CA GLU A 392 10.66 -3.70 10.17
C GLU A 392 10.82 -4.70 11.33
N ALA A 393 11.80 -5.59 11.22
CA ALA A 393 12.27 -6.31 12.39
C ALA A 393 12.77 -5.23 13.37
N PRO A 394 12.31 -5.17 14.62
CA PRO A 394 13.00 -4.38 15.62
C PRO A 394 14.44 -4.92 15.67
N ASP A 395 15.44 -4.03 15.62
CA ASP A 395 16.85 -4.36 15.70
C ASP A 395 17.08 -5.24 16.93
N GLY A 396 16.99 -6.55 16.73
CA GLY A 396 17.47 -7.53 17.68
C GLY A 396 18.97 -7.73 17.44
N PRO A 397 19.79 -7.91 18.50
CA PRO A 397 21.21 -8.15 18.30
C PRO A 397 21.40 -9.36 17.40
N ALA A 398 22.26 -9.20 16.40
CA ALA A 398 22.71 -10.29 15.55
C ALA A 398 23.28 -11.42 16.43
N VAL A 399 22.68 -12.61 16.36
CA VAL A 399 23.24 -13.84 16.90
C VAL A 399 23.93 -14.58 15.77
#